data_53697d94c50b01aa8282b085a785546c
#
_entry.id   53697d94c50b01aa8282b085a785546c
#
_cell.length_a   1.000
_cell.length_b   1.000
_cell.length_c   1.000
_cell.angle_alpha   90.00
_cell.angle_beta   90.00
_cell.angle_gamma   90.00
#
_symmetry.space_group_name_H-M   'P 1'
#
loop_
_entity.id
_entity.type
_entity.pdbx_description
1 polymer ?
#
loop_
_entity_poly.entity_id
_entity_poly.type
_entity_poly.pdbx_seq_one_letter_code
_entity_poly.pdbx_strand_id
1 'polypeptide(L)'
;HIRNSDIDEHSVVSAYASYGFDACLSEMYPALIGGAELHIIEEDIRLDLVRLNRYFEDNGITHAFMTTQVARQFATEIDNHSLKYLLTGGERLVPLAPPKNFELINGYGPTECTVYITAQPVDKLYHRIPVGKALDNIKLYVTDKYGRRLPTGALGELCASGQQVSRGYLNRPEQTAKAYEKNPYCNEKGYERLYHTGDIVRLTDEGKVDFIGRNDGQVKIRGFRIELSEVDKIIRKYDGITNTAVIARKLDGGGQCINAYIVADRKIDIQKLNEFILEHKPPYMVPAATMQIDKIPLNVNGKVDKRKLPEIKAESSKKKNSAPRELTFLEKKISAIIEKIIGHSDFDISENLINAGMTSLSVIKLAVELNKAFGFEAQVKKMMKGCSVLSIEDELQEFMFSLSLIHI
;
A
#
# COMPACT_ATOMS: atom_id res chain seq x y z
N HIS A 1 -7.31 -7.83 -19.93
CA HIS A 1 -6.06 -8.06 -19.16
C HIS A 1 -5.05 -8.89 -19.98
N ILE A 2 -5.41 -10.05 -20.54
CA ILE A 2 -4.49 -10.93 -21.28
C ILE A 2 -3.69 -10.17 -22.35
N ARG A 3 -4.35 -9.40 -23.24
CA ARG A 3 -3.67 -8.63 -24.30
C ARG A 3 -2.72 -7.55 -23.77
N ASN A 4 -2.98 -7.03 -22.57
CA ASN A 4 -2.15 -5.96 -22.01
C ASN A 4 -0.97 -6.51 -21.19
N SER A 5 -0.98 -7.80 -20.86
CA SER A 5 0.07 -8.46 -20.08
C SER A 5 0.80 -9.54 -20.86
N ASP A 6 0.43 -9.77 -22.12
CA ASP A 6 1.06 -10.75 -23.03
C ASP A 6 1.13 -12.18 -22.44
N ILE A 7 0.10 -12.56 -21.65
CA ILE A 7 0.01 -13.87 -21.02
C ILE A 7 -0.43 -14.92 -22.04
N ASP A 8 0.35 -15.98 -22.19
CA ASP A 8 0.15 -17.12 -23.08
C ASP A 8 0.43 -18.45 -22.36
N GLU A 9 0.41 -19.56 -23.09
CA GLU A 9 0.67 -20.91 -22.57
C GLU A 9 2.10 -21.15 -22.10
N HIS A 10 3.04 -20.26 -22.40
CA HIS A 10 4.45 -20.32 -21.96
C HIS A 10 4.71 -19.41 -20.76
N SER A 11 3.70 -18.67 -20.32
CA SER A 11 3.82 -17.76 -19.20
C SER A 11 3.69 -18.49 -17.87
N VAL A 12 4.45 -18.04 -16.86
CA VAL A 12 4.36 -18.51 -15.48
C VAL A 12 3.93 -17.33 -14.62
N VAL A 13 2.75 -17.44 -14.02
CA VAL A 13 2.08 -16.33 -13.33
C VAL A 13 2.05 -16.58 -11.82
N SER A 14 2.40 -15.59 -11.02
CA SER A 14 2.23 -15.69 -9.57
C SER A 14 0.79 -15.34 -9.15
N ALA A 15 0.19 -16.12 -8.26
CA ALA A 15 -1.00 -15.76 -7.48
C ALA A 15 -0.54 -15.18 -6.15
N TYR A 16 -0.21 -13.91 -6.15
CA TYR A 16 0.33 -13.17 -5.01
C TYR A 16 -0.76 -12.49 -4.17
N ALA A 17 -1.79 -11.94 -4.84
CA ALA A 17 -2.85 -11.22 -4.15
C ALA A 17 -3.69 -12.14 -3.27
N SER A 18 -4.10 -11.64 -2.09
CA SER A 18 -5.06 -12.35 -1.25
C SER A 18 -6.42 -12.47 -1.96
N TYR A 19 -7.08 -13.61 -1.83
CA TYR A 19 -8.42 -13.86 -2.42
C TYR A 19 -9.53 -12.93 -1.87
N GLY A 20 -9.26 -12.20 -0.81
CA GLY A 20 -10.14 -11.13 -0.32
C GLY A 20 -10.08 -9.83 -1.13
N PHE A 21 -9.19 -9.74 -2.12
CA PHE A 21 -9.02 -8.60 -3.02
C PHE A 21 -9.26 -9.00 -4.47
N ASP A 22 -9.87 -8.11 -5.23
CA ASP A 22 -10.14 -8.28 -6.65
C ASP A 22 -8.89 -8.42 -7.51
N ALA A 23 -7.74 -7.94 -7.04
CA ALA A 23 -6.45 -8.10 -7.73
C ALA A 23 -6.14 -9.58 -8.05
N CYS A 24 -6.56 -10.55 -7.22
CA CYS A 24 -6.38 -11.97 -7.51
C CYS A 24 -7.06 -12.41 -8.82
N LEU A 25 -8.13 -11.73 -9.23
CA LEU A 25 -8.83 -12.04 -10.49
C LEU A 25 -7.97 -11.68 -11.70
N SER A 26 -7.13 -10.64 -11.60
CA SER A 26 -6.22 -10.24 -12.67
C SER A 26 -5.00 -11.15 -12.82
N GLU A 27 -4.70 -11.96 -11.82
CA GLU A 27 -3.67 -12.99 -11.85
C GLU A 27 -4.24 -14.32 -12.37
N MET A 28 -5.31 -14.80 -11.71
CA MET A 28 -5.86 -16.14 -11.94
C MET A 28 -6.55 -16.29 -13.30
N TYR A 29 -7.49 -15.39 -13.63
CA TYR A 29 -8.27 -15.59 -14.86
C TYR A 29 -7.45 -15.43 -16.15
N PRO A 30 -6.57 -14.43 -16.28
CA PRO A 30 -5.70 -14.35 -17.44
C PRO A 30 -4.78 -15.58 -17.58
N ALA A 31 -4.22 -16.09 -16.48
CA ALA A 31 -3.41 -17.28 -16.49
C ALA A 31 -4.19 -18.52 -16.98
N LEU A 32 -5.37 -18.79 -16.38
CA LEU A 32 -6.20 -19.93 -16.74
C LEU A 32 -6.71 -19.86 -18.18
N ILE A 33 -7.13 -18.68 -18.66
CA ILE A 33 -7.63 -18.49 -20.02
C ILE A 33 -6.49 -18.54 -21.05
N GLY A 34 -5.29 -18.03 -20.68
CA GLY A 34 -4.09 -18.06 -21.52
C GLY A 34 -3.42 -19.44 -21.58
N GLY A 35 -3.83 -20.38 -20.72
CA GLY A 35 -3.18 -21.69 -20.60
C GLY A 35 -1.84 -21.64 -19.87
N ALA A 36 -1.58 -20.57 -19.14
CA ALA A 36 -0.35 -20.35 -18.38
C ALA A 36 -0.26 -21.20 -17.12
N GLU A 37 0.94 -21.41 -16.63
CA GLU A 37 1.18 -22.00 -15.30
C GLU A 37 0.90 -20.97 -14.22
N LEU A 38 0.22 -21.37 -13.11
CA LEU A 38 -0.15 -20.50 -12.00
C LEU A 38 0.48 -20.98 -10.69
N HIS A 39 1.33 -20.16 -10.09
CA HIS A 39 2.01 -20.42 -8.81
C HIS A 39 1.35 -19.68 -7.66
N ILE A 40 0.82 -20.39 -6.68
CA ILE A 40 0.26 -19.82 -5.46
C ILE A 40 1.40 -19.45 -4.51
N ILE A 41 1.56 -18.17 -4.22
CA ILE A 41 2.62 -17.69 -3.36
C ILE A 41 2.24 -17.86 -1.89
N GLU A 42 3.08 -18.56 -1.14
CA GLU A 42 2.90 -18.76 0.29
C GLU A 42 2.94 -17.44 1.08
N GLU A 43 2.13 -17.34 2.13
CA GLU A 43 1.97 -16.09 2.89
C GLU A 43 3.25 -15.66 3.62
N ASP A 44 4.08 -16.59 4.02
CA ASP A 44 5.32 -16.30 4.77
C ASP A 44 6.45 -15.72 3.89
N ILE A 45 6.41 -15.92 2.56
CA ILE A 45 7.38 -15.33 1.63
C ILE A 45 6.89 -14.05 0.94
N ARG A 46 5.58 -13.75 0.96
CA ARG A 46 5.01 -12.59 0.23
C ARG A 46 5.69 -11.26 0.52
N LEU A 47 6.11 -11.03 1.75
CA LEU A 47 6.75 -9.78 2.19
C LEU A 47 8.27 -9.92 2.36
N ASP A 48 8.80 -11.11 2.19
CA ASP A 48 10.23 -11.39 2.21
C ASP A 48 10.78 -11.32 0.79
N LEU A 49 11.23 -10.13 0.38
CA LEU A 49 11.62 -9.89 -1.00
C LEU A 49 12.80 -10.76 -1.46
N VAL A 50 13.68 -11.18 -0.56
CA VAL A 50 14.82 -12.04 -0.88
C VAL A 50 14.35 -13.45 -1.21
N ARG A 51 13.52 -14.05 -0.31
CA ARG A 51 12.94 -15.37 -0.53
C ARG A 51 11.96 -15.38 -1.70
N LEU A 52 11.17 -14.32 -1.85
CA LEU A 52 10.24 -14.16 -2.96
C LEU A 52 10.97 -14.07 -4.30
N ASN A 53 12.09 -13.34 -4.35
CA ASN A 53 12.92 -13.27 -5.55
C ASN A 53 13.50 -14.64 -5.92
N ARG A 54 14.06 -15.34 -4.94
CA ARG A 54 14.56 -16.70 -5.17
C ARG A 54 13.47 -17.61 -5.71
N TYR A 55 12.28 -17.59 -5.08
CA TYR A 55 11.14 -18.36 -5.56
C TYR A 55 10.78 -18.02 -7.02
N PHE A 56 10.81 -16.75 -7.39
CA PHE A 56 10.53 -16.32 -8.76
C PHE A 56 11.58 -16.83 -9.76
N GLU A 57 12.86 -16.68 -9.42
CA GLU A 57 13.95 -17.17 -10.25
C GLU A 57 13.91 -18.71 -10.40
N ASP A 58 13.79 -19.44 -9.29
CA ASP A 58 13.81 -20.92 -9.27
C ASP A 58 12.63 -21.54 -10.02
N ASN A 59 11.49 -20.85 -10.06
CA ASN A 59 10.27 -21.31 -10.74
C ASN A 59 9.99 -20.60 -12.06
N GLY A 60 10.89 -19.73 -12.52
CA GLY A 60 10.75 -19.03 -13.80
C GLY A 60 9.51 -18.14 -13.89
N ILE A 61 9.10 -17.50 -12.79
CA ILE A 61 7.92 -16.64 -12.77
C ILE A 61 8.14 -15.44 -13.72
N THR A 62 7.27 -15.33 -14.71
CA THR A 62 7.34 -14.28 -15.75
C THR A 62 6.40 -13.10 -15.48
N HIS A 63 5.30 -13.35 -14.76
CA HIS A 63 4.26 -12.35 -14.50
C HIS A 63 3.90 -12.34 -13.02
N ALA A 64 3.94 -11.17 -12.40
CA ALA A 64 3.58 -10.99 -11.01
C ALA A 64 2.75 -9.72 -10.79
N PHE A 65 1.94 -9.75 -9.74
CA PHE A 65 1.35 -8.56 -9.13
C PHE A 65 1.92 -8.36 -7.74
N MET A 66 2.14 -7.11 -7.35
CA MET A 66 2.44 -6.74 -5.96
C MET A 66 1.74 -5.44 -5.60
N THR A 67 1.38 -5.27 -4.32
CA THR A 67 0.89 -3.97 -3.85
C THR A 67 1.92 -2.88 -4.03
N THR A 68 1.50 -1.64 -4.25
CA THR A 68 2.33 -0.53 -4.72
C THR A 68 3.64 -0.35 -3.95
N GLN A 69 3.60 -0.42 -2.63
CA GLN A 69 4.81 -0.20 -1.82
C GLN A 69 5.79 -1.39 -1.90
N VAL A 70 5.25 -2.61 -1.93
CA VAL A 70 6.07 -3.84 -2.07
C VAL A 70 6.69 -3.89 -3.46
N ALA A 71 5.90 -3.65 -4.51
CA ALA A 71 6.41 -3.59 -5.89
C ALA A 71 7.50 -2.54 -6.07
N ARG A 72 7.33 -1.36 -5.44
CA ARG A 72 8.34 -0.30 -5.47
C ARG A 72 9.64 -0.77 -4.84
N GLN A 73 9.59 -1.38 -3.65
CA GLN A 73 10.78 -1.91 -2.99
C GLN A 73 11.42 -3.03 -3.82
N PHE A 74 10.63 -3.97 -4.33
CA PHE A 74 11.13 -5.02 -5.19
C PHE A 74 11.84 -4.44 -6.42
N ALA A 75 11.23 -3.49 -7.11
CA ALA A 75 11.78 -2.87 -8.31
C ALA A 75 13.05 -2.02 -8.05
N THR A 76 13.26 -1.53 -6.82
CA THR A 76 14.43 -0.69 -6.47
C THR A 76 15.55 -1.44 -5.76
N GLU A 77 15.24 -2.54 -5.07
CA GLU A 77 16.20 -3.23 -4.20
C GLU A 77 16.60 -4.62 -4.72
N ILE A 78 15.79 -5.20 -5.61
CA ILE A 78 15.96 -6.58 -6.10
C ILE A 78 16.31 -6.55 -7.59
N ASP A 79 17.29 -7.37 -7.96
CA ASP A 79 17.66 -7.62 -9.35
C ASP A 79 17.08 -8.99 -9.74
N ASN A 80 15.93 -8.98 -10.42
CA ASN A 80 15.23 -10.18 -10.87
C ASN A 80 15.38 -10.36 -12.37
N HIS A 81 15.64 -11.57 -12.81
CA HIS A 81 15.90 -11.93 -14.22
C HIS A 81 14.84 -12.85 -14.85
N SER A 82 13.90 -13.37 -14.06
CA SER A 82 12.81 -14.23 -14.57
C SER A 82 11.59 -13.45 -14.99
N LEU A 83 11.27 -12.34 -14.26
CA LEU A 83 10.11 -11.50 -14.57
C LEU A 83 10.23 -10.84 -15.94
N LYS A 84 9.12 -10.85 -16.66
CA LYS A 84 8.84 -9.98 -17.82
C LYS A 84 8.01 -8.77 -17.40
N TYR A 85 6.96 -9.01 -16.58
CA TYR A 85 6.00 -8.00 -16.16
C TYR A 85 5.76 -8.03 -14.67
N LEU A 86 5.84 -6.88 -14.02
CA LEU A 86 5.39 -6.64 -12.65
C LEU A 86 4.28 -5.62 -12.65
N LEU A 87 3.04 -6.07 -12.46
CA LEU A 87 1.88 -5.19 -12.29
C LEU A 87 1.81 -4.71 -10.84
N THR A 88 1.53 -3.44 -10.67
CA THR A 88 1.26 -2.85 -9.35
C THR A 88 0.09 -1.88 -9.39
N GLY A 89 -0.55 -1.67 -8.25
CA GLY A 89 -1.67 -0.75 -8.15
C GLY A 89 -2.26 -0.70 -6.75
N GLY A 90 -3.34 0.06 -6.63
CA GLY A 90 -4.05 0.22 -5.35
C GLY A 90 -3.69 1.50 -4.61
N GLU A 91 -2.48 2.02 -4.76
CA GLU A 91 -2.03 3.29 -4.19
C GLU A 91 -1.28 4.11 -5.24
N ARG A 92 -0.97 5.35 -4.87
CA ARG A 92 -0.14 6.19 -5.72
C ARG A 92 1.31 5.67 -5.74
N LEU A 93 1.78 5.29 -6.92
CA LEU A 93 3.17 4.93 -7.11
C LEU A 93 4.06 6.19 -7.08
N VAL A 94 5.02 6.22 -6.15
CA VAL A 94 6.02 7.28 -6.03
C VAL A 94 7.02 7.13 -7.17
N PRO A 95 7.52 8.23 -7.78
CA PRO A 95 8.51 8.19 -8.85
C PRO A 95 9.71 7.32 -8.49
N LEU A 96 10.10 6.47 -9.44
CA LEU A 96 11.29 5.61 -9.38
C LEU A 96 11.87 5.48 -10.79
N ALA A 97 13.14 5.10 -10.86
CA ALA A 97 13.75 4.69 -12.12
C ALA A 97 13.12 3.38 -12.62
N PRO A 98 12.94 3.20 -13.93
CA PRO A 98 12.44 1.94 -14.46
C PRO A 98 13.39 0.79 -14.11
N PRO A 99 12.85 -0.40 -13.75
CA PRO A 99 13.66 -1.59 -13.60
C PRO A 99 14.41 -1.93 -14.89
N LYS A 100 15.54 -2.62 -14.78
CA LYS A 100 16.38 -2.94 -15.94
C LYS A 100 15.92 -4.18 -16.70
N ASN A 101 15.40 -5.17 -15.97
CA ASN A 101 15.21 -6.53 -16.49
C ASN A 101 13.75 -6.90 -16.72
N PHE A 102 12.80 -6.09 -16.26
CA PHE A 102 11.37 -6.34 -16.43
C PHE A 102 10.59 -5.02 -16.56
N GLU A 103 9.38 -5.11 -17.09
CA GLU A 103 8.49 -3.96 -17.19
C GLU A 103 7.68 -3.82 -15.89
N LEU A 104 7.77 -2.64 -15.25
CA LEU A 104 6.90 -2.25 -14.15
C LEU A 104 5.68 -1.51 -14.71
N ILE A 105 4.48 -2.02 -14.41
CA ILE A 105 3.22 -1.46 -14.90
C ILE A 105 2.42 -0.91 -13.73
N ASN A 106 2.13 0.39 -13.75
CA ASN A 106 1.24 1.04 -12.78
C ASN A 106 -0.21 0.92 -13.26
N GLY A 107 -0.99 0.04 -12.65
CA GLY A 107 -2.41 -0.15 -12.89
C GLY A 107 -3.27 0.68 -11.94
N TYR A 108 -4.37 1.23 -12.45
CA TYR A 108 -5.37 1.94 -11.64
C TYR A 108 -6.78 1.46 -12.01
N GLY A 109 -7.58 1.22 -10.99
CA GLY A 109 -9.00 0.93 -11.09
C GLY A 109 -9.66 0.78 -9.73
N PRO A 110 -10.96 1.07 -9.64
CA PRO A 110 -11.78 0.69 -8.51
C PRO A 110 -12.30 -0.74 -8.70
N THR A 111 -12.59 -1.43 -7.62
CA THR A 111 -13.21 -2.78 -7.63
C THR A 111 -14.53 -2.81 -8.42
N GLU A 112 -15.27 -1.72 -8.41
CA GLU A 112 -16.50 -1.52 -9.16
C GLU A 112 -16.31 -1.59 -10.69
N CYS A 113 -15.05 -1.52 -11.15
CA CYS A 113 -14.67 -1.66 -12.56
C CYS A 113 -13.76 -2.86 -12.81
N THR A 114 -13.78 -3.88 -11.97
CA THR A 114 -13.05 -5.15 -12.12
C THR A 114 -11.54 -4.96 -12.22
N VAL A 115 -10.90 -4.71 -11.08
CA VAL A 115 -9.48 -4.59 -10.79
C VAL A 115 -8.85 -3.30 -11.31
N TYR A 116 -8.56 -3.17 -12.59
CA TYR A 116 -7.94 -1.96 -13.15
C TYR A 116 -8.49 -1.62 -14.55
N ILE A 117 -8.57 -0.33 -14.82
CA ILE A 117 -9.15 0.25 -16.04
C ILE A 117 -8.14 1.06 -16.83
N THR A 118 -6.99 1.38 -16.24
CA THR A 118 -5.88 2.02 -16.92
C THR A 118 -4.57 1.34 -16.56
N ALA A 119 -3.58 1.46 -17.44
CA ALA A 119 -2.24 0.96 -17.23
C ALA A 119 -1.20 1.94 -17.78
N GLN A 120 -0.10 2.09 -17.03
CA GLN A 120 1.04 2.90 -17.38
C GLN A 120 2.34 2.12 -17.20
N PRO A 121 3.05 1.75 -18.27
CA PRO A 121 4.43 1.28 -18.17
C PRO A 121 5.33 2.37 -17.56
N VAL A 122 6.17 1.98 -16.60
CA VAL A 122 7.19 2.87 -16.01
C VAL A 122 8.47 2.73 -16.83
N ASP A 123 8.47 3.35 -18.00
CA ASP A 123 9.52 3.26 -19.03
C ASP A 123 10.63 4.34 -18.90
N LYS A 124 10.43 5.31 -18.03
CA LYS A 124 11.36 6.41 -17.72
C LYS A 124 11.16 6.94 -16.32
N LEU A 125 12.07 7.80 -15.86
CA LEU A 125 11.87 8.54 -14.62
C LEU A 125 10.84 9.65 -14.84
N TYR A 126 9.66 9.48 -14.27
CA TYR A 126 8.59 10.48 -14.28
C TYR A 126 8.77 11.43 -13.09
N HIS A 127 8.47 12.71 -13.27
CA HIS A 127 8.27 13.63 -12.15
C HIS A 127 7.04 13.22 -11.33
N ARG A 128 6.01 12.72 -12.01
CA ARG A 128 4.79 12.14 -11.44
C ARG A 128 4.32 11.03 -12.37
N ILE A 129 4.22 9.81 -11.86
CA ILE A 129 3.77 8.67 -12.65
C ILE A 129 2.26 8.80 -12.86
N PRO A 130 1.77 8.92 -14.11
CA PRO A 130 0.33 8.89 -14.35
C PRO A 130 -0.23 7.49 -14.09
N VAL A 131 -1.55 7.36 -14.03
CA VAL A 131 -2.20 6.04 -13.96
C VAL A 131 -2.46 5.44 -15.34
N GLY A 132 -2.09 6.15 -16.40
CA GLY A 132 -1.99 5.62 -17.76
C GLY A 132 -3.20 5.83 -18.63
N LYS A 133 -3.27 5.04 -19.72
CA LYS A 133 -4.36 5.06 -20.68
C LYS A 133 -5.41 4.01 -20.34
N ALA A 134 -6.64 4.25 -20.83
CA ALA A 134 -7.71 3.27 -20.73
C ALA A 134 -7.32 1.94 -21.38
N LEU A 135 -7.70 0.84 -20.71
CA LEU A 135 -7.61 -0.50 -21.29
C LEU A 135 -8.67 -0.70 -22.38
N ASP A 136 -8.52 -1.80 -23.13
CA ASP A 136 -9.52 -2.21 -24.12
C ASP A 136 -10.91 -2.39 -23.46
N ASN A 137 -11.95 -2.06 -24.22
CA ASN A 137 -13.35 -2.20 -23.80
C ASN A 137 -13.77 -1.33 -22.60
N ILE A 138 -13.00 -0.28 -22.30
CA ILE A 138 -13.34 0.74 -21.30
C ILE A 138 -13.32 2.13 -21.94
N LYS A 139 -14.33 2.95 -21.63
CA LYS A 139 -14.36 4.38 -22.00
C LYS A 139 -14.30 5.20 -20.71
N LEU A 140 -13.39 6.18 -20.70
CA LEU A 140 -13.19 7.08 -19.57
C LEU A 140 -13.69 8.47 -19.92
N TYR A 141 -14.32 9.11 -18.96
CA TYR A 141 -14.80 10.47 -19.07
C TYR A 141 -14.35 11.27 -17.87
N VAL A 142 -13.93 12.53 -18.09
CA VAL A 142 -13.66 13.48 -16.99
C VAL A 142 -14.80 14.48 -17.00
N THR A 143 -15.49 14.61 -15.87
CA THR A 143 -16.72 15.40 -15.78
C THR A 143 -16.67 16.43 -14.68
N ASP A 144 -17.44 17.51 -14.85
CA ASP A 144 -17.71 18.47 -13.77
C ASP A 144 -18.85 17.97 -12.85
N LYS A 145 -19.13 18.72 -11.79
CA LYS A 145 -20.20 18.42 -10.83
C LYS A 145 -21.63 18.42 -11.42
N TYR A 146 -21.78 18.84 -12.67
CA TYR A 146 -23.06 18.86 -13.39
C TYR A 146 -23.13 17.75 -14.44
N GLY A 147 -22.17 16.83 -14.48
CA GLY A 147 -22.09 15.76 -15.46
C GLY A 147 -21.64 16.23 -16.83
N ARG A 148 -21.07 17.41 -17.05
CA ARG A 148 -20.57 17.84 -18.35
C ARG A 148 -19.14 17.36 -18.55
N ARG A 149 -18.85 16.79 -19.73
CA ARG A 149 -17.49 16.39 -20.10
C ARG A 149 -16.56 17.59 -20.14
N LEU A 150 -15.39 17.43 -19.55
CA LEU A 150 -14.36 18.45 -19.50
C LEU A 150 -13.30 18.23 -20.59
N PRO A 151 -12.68 19.33 -21.08
CA PRO A 151 -11.57 19.22 -22.04
C PRO A 151 -10.31 18.67 -21.35
N THR A 152 -9.37 18.23 -22.20
CA THR A 152 -8.01 17.84 -21.78
C THR A 152 -7.37 18.91 -20.91
N GLY A 153 -6.67 18.49 -19.85
CA GLY A 153 -6.02 19.37 -18.88
C GLY A 153 -6.93 19.87 -17.76
N ALA A 154 -8.27 19.86 -17.91
CA ALA A 154 -9.19 20.26 -16.87
C ALA A 154 -9.31 19.23 -15.78
N LEU A 155 -9.48 19.70 -14.53
CA LEU A 155 -9.69 18.85 -13.36
C LEU A 155 -11.17 18.50 -13.22
N GLY A 156 -11.48 17.22 -13.10
CA GLY A 156 -12.83 16.74 -12.87
C GLY A 156 -12.88 15.34 -12.29
N GLU A 157 -14.07 14.84 -12.06
CA GLU A 157 -14.29 13.48 -11.61
C GLU A 157 -14.07 12.51 -12.75
N LEU A 158 -13.35 11.41 -12.48
CA LEU A 158 -13.22 10.31 -13.42
C LEU A 158 -14.49 9.46 -13.39
N CYS A 159 -15.08 9.23 -14.56
CA CYS A 159 -16.18 8.30 -14.76
C CYS A 159 -15.74 7.21 -15.75
N ALA A 160 -16.19 5.98 -15.50
CA ALA A 160 -15.84 4.82 -16.32
C ALA A 160 -17.08 4.12 -16.85
N SER A 161 -16.99 3.64 -18.11
CA SER A 161 -18.05 2.86 -18.76
C SER A 161 -17.43 1.74 -19.57
N GLY A 162 -18.08 0.55 -19.55
CA GLY A 162 -17.60 -0.62 -20.27
C GLY A 162 -18.14 -1.91 -19.66
N GLN A 163 -17.85 -3.02 -20.33
CA GLN A 163 -18.36 -4.33 -19.91
C GLN A 163 -17.86 -4.79 -18.53
N GLN A 164 -16.71 -4.30 -18.10
CA GLN A 164 -16.13 -4.61 -16.78
C GLN A 164 -16.68 -3.74 -15.63
N VAL A 165 -17.56 -2.77 -15.92
CA VAL A 165 -18.29 -2.00 -14.89
C VAL A 165 -19.32 -2.89 -14.21
N SER A 166 -19.24 -3.05 -12.90
CA SER A 166 -20.10 -3.93 -12.11
C SER A 166 -21.58 -3.50 -12.14
N ARG A 167 -22.48 -4.40 -11.71
CA ARG A 167 -23.92 -4.14 -11.72
C ARG A 167 -24.40 -3.21 -10.61
N GLY A 168 -23.56 -2.98 -9.61
CA GLY A 168 -23.87 -2.18 -8.43
C GLY A 168 -23.54 -2.92 -7.13
N TYR A 169 -23.99 -2.38 -6.01
CA TYR A 169 -23.76 -2.93 -4.68
C TYR A 169 -24.91 -3.85 -4.26
N LEU A 170 -24.58 -5.08 -3.87
CA LEU A 170 -25.56 -6.10 -3.48
C LEU A 170 -26.41 -5.62 -2.29
N ASN A 171 -27.73 -5.66 -2.43
CA ASN A 171 -28.71 -5.22 -1.44
C ASN A 171 -28.52 -3.75 -0.97
N ARG A 172 -27.96 -2.89 -1.85
CA ARG A 172 -27.72 -1.47 -1.57
C ARG A 172 -28.21 -0.58 -2.74
N PRO A 173 -29.52 -0.54 -3.03
CA PRO A 173 -30.04 0.17 -4.20
C PRO A 173 -29.75 1.67 -4.15
N GLU A 174 -29.85 2.31 -3.00
CA GLU A 174 -29.59 3.75 -2.85
C GLU A 174 -28.10 4.10 -3.11
N GLN A 175 -27.18 3.27 -2.61
CA GLN A 175 -25.75 3.45 -2.87
C GLN A 175 -25.43 3.19 -4.34
N THR A 176 -26.08 2.18 -4.93
CA THR A 176 -25.95 1.88 -6.35
C THR A 176 -26.43 3.07 -7.19
N ALA A 177 -27.60 3.62 -6.91
CA ALA A 177 -28.13 4.76 -7.64
C ALA A 177 -27.28 6.04 -7.51
N LYS A 178 -26.50 6.18 -6.44
CA LYS A 178 -25.56 7.31 -6.27
C LYS A 178 -24.27 7.14 -7.07
N ALA A 179 -23.79 5.92 -7.24
CA ALA A 179 -22.49 5.64 -7.84
C ALA A 179 -22.60 5.22 -9.32
N TYR A 180 -23.75 4.77 -9.76
CA TYR A 180 -24.00 4.28 -11.11
C TYR A 180 -25.21 4.97 -11.73
N GLU A 181 -25.04 5.36 -12.99
CA GLU A 181 -26.15 5.91 -13.79
C GLU A 181 -26.15 5.33 -15.22
N LYS A 182 -27.18 5.64 -15.97
CA LYS A 182 -27.18 5.40 -17.42
C LYS A 182 -26.15 6.31 -18.07
N ASN A 183 -25.27 5.74 -18.91
CA ASN A 183 -24.23 6.52 -19.57
C ASN A 183 -24.84 7.54 -20.55
N PRO A 184 -24.72 8.85 -20.28
CA PRO A 184 -25.27 9.89 -21.18
C PRO A 184 -24.37 10.16 -22.38
N TYR A 185 -23.15 9.61 -22.42
CA TYR A 185 -22.13 9.97 -23.41
C TYR A 185 -21.98 8.89 -24.50
N CYS A 186 -22.54 7.71 -24.32
CA CYS A 186 -22.38 6.59 -25.26
C CYS A 186 -23.60 5.67 -25.21
N ASN A 187 -24.13 5.36 -26.39
CA ASN A 187 -25.27 4.44 -26.58
C ASN A 187 -24.85 3.07 -27.15
N GLU A 188 -23.54 2.81 -27.26
CA GLU A 188 -23.05 1.54 -27.78
C GLU A 188 -23.31 0.41 -26.76
N LYS A 189 -23.62 -0.78 -27.29
CA LYS A 189 -23.84 -1.98 -26.47
C LYS A 189 -22.60 -2.30 -25.64
N GLY A 190 -22.79 -2.52 -24.34
CA GLY A 190 -21.73 -2.79 -23.36
C GLY A 190 -21.19 -1.53 -22.67
N TYR A 191 -21.68 -0.34 -23.05
CA TYR A 191 -21.28 0.94 -22.45
C TYR A 191 -22.48 1.71 -21.86
N GLU A 192 -23.57 1.03 -21.59
CA GLU A 192 -24.83 1.64 -21.13
C GLU A 192 -24.76 2.16 -19.70
N ARG A 193 -23.80 1.67 -18.91
CA ARG A 193 -23.63 2.05 -17.51
C ARG A 193 -22.39 2.92 -17.32
N LEU A 194 -22.57 4.00 -16.57
CA LEU A 194 -21.51 4.89 -16.13
C LEU A 194 -21.29 4.71 -14.63
N TYR A 195 -20.04 4.55 -14.20
CA TYR A 195 -19.65 4.51 -12.81
C TYR A 195 -18.89 5.79 -12.43
N HIS A 196 -19.31 6.43 -11.35
CA HIS A 196 -18.66 7.59 -10.74
C HIS A 196 -17.63 7.13 -9.73
N THR A 197 -16.34 7.39 -10.00
CA THR A 197 -15.24 6.85 -9.17
C THR A 197 -15.04 7.63 -7.87
N GLY A 198 -15.47 8.89 -7.79
CA GLY A 198 -15.11 9.83 -6.73
C GLY A 198 -13.66 10.32 -6.82
N ASP A 199 -12.91 9.90 -7.83
CA ASP A 199 -11.52 10.27 -8.04
C ASP A 199 -11.40 11.51 -8.92
N ILE A 200 -10.64 12.50 -8.46
CA ILE A 200 -10.33 13.71 -9.22
C ILE A 200 -9.08 13.49 -10.04
N VAL A 201 -9.23 13.70 -11.33
CA VAL A 201 -8.18 13.46 -12.32
C VAL A 201 -8.12 14.62 -13.34
N ARG A 202 -7.13 14.54 -14.21
CA ARG A 202 -7.13 15.25 -15.51
C ARG A 202 -6.63 14.32 -16.59
N LEU A 203 -7.07 14.54 -17.83
CA LEU A 203 -6.47 13.91 -19.00
C LEU A 203 -5.28 14.76 -19.45
N THR A 204 -4.16 14.10 -19.79
CA THR A 204 -3.02 14.73 -20.42
C THR A 204 -3.22 14.81 -21.94
N ASP A 205 -2.41 15.60 -22.65
CA ASP A 205 -2.44 15.69 -24.12
C ASP A 205 -2.12 14.35 -24.80
N GLU A 206 -1.41 13.47 -24.10
CA GLU A 206 -1.13 12.09 -24.56
C GLU A 206 -2.32 11.14 -24.34
N GLY A 207 -3.44 11.60 -23.77
CA GLY A 207 -4.60 10.81 -23.41
C GLY A 207 -4.40 9.91 -22.17
N LYS A 208 -3.38 10.20 -21.35
CA LYS A 208 -3.14 9.52 -20.08
C LYS A 208 -3.95 10.18 -18.96
N VAL A 209 -4.39 9.39 -18.01
CA VAL A 209 -5.05 9.85 -16.78
C VAL A 209 -4.00 10.20 -15.73
N ASP A 210 -4.02 11.44 -15.24
CA ASP A 210 -3.20 11.90 -14.11
C ASP A 210 -4.10 12.00 -12.86
N PHE A 211 -3.87 11.11 -11.90
CA PHE A 211 -4.64 11.06 -10.65
C PHE A 211 -4.22 12.17 -9.70
N ILE A 212 -5.16 12.98 -9.23
CA ILE A 212 -4.92 14.12 -8.34
C ILE A 212 -5.25 13.78 -6.88
N GLY A 213 -6.42 13.17 -6.66
CA GLY A 213 -6.89 12.83 -5.32
C GLY A 213 -8.33 12.37 -5.32
N ARG A 214 -8.99 12.38 -4.15
CA ARG A 214 -10.41 12.07 -3.99
C ARG A 214 -11.19 13.26 -3.45
N ASN A 215 -12.48 13.31 -3.79
CA ASN A 215 -13.39 14.34 -3.32
C ASN A 215 -14.15 13.96 -2.02
N ASP A 216 -14.12 12.68 -1.63
CA ASP A 216 -14.96 12.10 -0.56
C ASP A 216 -14.21 11.77 0.75
N GLY A 217 -12.90 11.99 0.80
CA GLY A 217 -12.09 11.71 2.00
C GLY A 217 -11.75 10.24 2.22
N GLN A 218 -12.14 9.36 1.32
CA GLN A 218 -11.70 7.98 1.28
C GLN A 218 -10.20 7.90 1.01
N VAL A 219 -9.51 6.93 1.59
CA VAL A 219 -8.07 6.76 1.45
C VAL A 219 -7.72 5.31 1.10
N LYS A 220 -6.60 5.14 0.43
CA LYS A 220 -6.01 3.82 0.21
C LYS A 220 -4.74 3.71 1.05
N ILE A 221 -4.67 2.71 1.93
CA ILE A 221 -3.55 2.48 2.85
C ILE A 221 -3.16 1.01 2.78
N ARG A 222 -1.95 0.73 2.34
CA ARG A 222 -1.44 -0.63 2.12
C ARG A 222 -2.34 -1.46 1.18
N GLY A 223 -2.93 -0.80 0.17
CA GLY A 223 -3.89 -1.40 -0.76
C GLY A 223 -5.34 -1.47 -0.25
N PHE A 224 -5.59 -1.27 1.05
CA PHE A 224 -6.93 -1.27 1.62
C PHE A 224 -7.65 0.05 1.35
N ARG A 225 -8.88 -0.02 0.85
CA ARG A 225 -9.77 1.12 0.70
C ARG A 225 -10.47 1.39 2.02
N ILE A 226 -10.17 2.52 2.66
CA ILE A 226 -10.62 2.84 4.01
C ILE A 226 -11.45 4.13 4.00
N GLU A 227 -12.66 4.02 4.54
CA GLU A 227 -13.48 5.16 4.90
C GLU A 227 -13.03 5.69 6.26
N LEU A 228 -12.34 6.84 6.30
CA LEU A 228 -11.91 7.44 7.56
C LEU A 228 -13.09 7.71 8.51
N SER A 229 -14.28 7.98 7.96
CA SER A 229 -15.52 8.14 8.71
C SER A 229 -15.97 6.88 9.44
N GLU A 230 -15.62 5.67 8.96
CA GLU A 230 -15.91 4.43 9.68
C GLU A 230 -15.00 4.25 10.88
N VAL A 231 -13.72 4.61 10.73
CA VAL A 231 -12.77 4.61 11.85
C VAL A 231 -13.18 5.65 12.89
N ASP A 232 -13.58 6.84 12.45
CA ASP A 232 -14.12 7.87 13.33
C ASP A 232 -15.34 7.38 14.14
N LYS A 233 -16.30 6.73 13.46
CA LYS A 233 -17.51 6.19 14.09
C LYS A 233 -17.23 5.12 15.14
N ILE A 234 -16.25 4.23 14.93
CA ILE A 234 -15.95 3.20 15.92
C ILE A 234 -15.22 3.78 17.12
N ILE A 235 -14.28 4.71 16.93
CA ILE A 235 -13.58 5.39 18.01
C ILE A 235 -14.57 6.14 18.90
N ARG A 236 -15.57 6.85 18.32
CA ARG A 236 -16.63 7.55 19.07
C ARG A 236 -17.51 6.66 19.96
N LYS A 237 -17.54 5.34 19.70
CA LYS A 237 -18.30 4.40 20.52
C LYS A 237 -17.55 3.98 21.80
N TYR A 238 -16.27 4.27 21.88
CA TYR A 238 -15.48 3.94 23.06
C TYR A 238 -15.85 4.87 24.22
N ASP A 239 -16.12 4.28 25.38
CA ASP A 239 -16.58 5.00 26.56
C ASP A 239 -15.59 6.08 27.02
N GLY A 240 -16.11 7.27 27.30
CA GLY A 240 -15.34 8.46 27.69
C GLY A 240 -14.86 9.34 26.53
N ILE A 241 -14.97 8.91 25.27
CA ILE A 241 -14.61 9.74 24.11
C ILE A 241 -15.80 10.62 23.74
N THR A 242 -15.60 11.95 23.77
CA THR A 242 -16.62 12.95 23.46
C THR A 242 -16.54 13.48 22.04
N ASN A 243 -15.34 13.51 21.46
CA ASN A 243 -15.14 13.94 20.07
C ASN A 243 -13.89 13.28 19.48
N THR A 244 -13.81 13.21 18.14
CA THR A 244 -12.68 12.62 17.45
C THR A 244 -12.47 13.24 16.07
N ALA A 245 -11.23 13.16 15.56
CA ALA A 245 -10.89 13.47 14.20
C ALA A 245 -9.89 12.41 13.68
N VAL A 246 -10.26 11.74 12.61
CA VAL A 246 -9.41 10.74 11.96
C VAL A 246 -8.90 11.28 10.64
N ILE A 247 -7.59 11.23 10.44
CA ILE A 247 -6.94 11.72 9.23
C ILE A 247 -5.98 10.70 8.66
N ALA A 248 -5.76 10.74 7.34
CA ALA A 248 -4.63 10.07 6.72
C ALA A 248 -3.41 11.00 6.73
N ARG A 249 -2.29 10.49 7.19
CA ARG A 249 -0.98 11.15 7.17
C ARG A 249 -0.08 10.48 6.14
N LYS A 250 0.62 11.29 5.34
CA LYS A 250 1.65 10.79 4.42
C LYS A 250 2.90 10.39 5.21
N LEU A 251 3.53 9.31 4.80
CA LEU A 251 4.81 8.84 5.33
C LEU A 251 5.95 9.32 4.43
N ASP A 252 7.12 9.60 5.01
CA ASP A 252 8.28 10.12 4.28
C ASP A 252 8.79 9.17 3.18
N GLY A 253 8.67 7.86 3.37
CA GLY A 253 9.01 6.83 2.37
C GLY A 253 7.94 6.59 1.30
N GLY A 254 6.86 7.37 1.28
CA GLY A 254 5.66 7.13 0.47
C GLY A 254 4.62 6.28 1.22
N GLY A 255 3.39 6.25 0.69
CA GLY A 255 2.24 5.64 1.37
C GLY A 255 1.58 6.56 2.41
N GLN A 256 0.61 6.00 3.13
CA GLN A 256 -0.18 6.72 4.14
C GLN A 256 -0.42 5.85 5.36
N CYS A 257 -0.70 6.48 6.51
CA CYS A 257 -1.21 5.82 7.71
C CYS A 257 -2.40 6.59 8.28
N ILE A 258 -3.17 5.92 9.16
CA ILE A 258 -4.27 6.54 9.89
C ILE A 258 -3.73 7.12 11.18
N ASN A 259 -4.01 8.41 11.43
CA ASN A 259 -3.81 9.04 12.73
C ASN A 259 -5.17 9.46 13.29
N ALA A 260 -5.38 9.22 14.59
CA ALA A 260 -6.58 9.62 15.30
C ALA A 260 -6.26 10.67 16.38
N TYR A 261 -7.14 11.65 16.50
CA TYR A 261 -7.14 12.62 17.59
C TYR A 261 -8.45 12.46 18.34
N ILE A 262 -8.37 12.32 19.66
CA ILE A 262 -9.53 12.11 20.52
C ILE A 262 -9.66 13.22 21.56
N VAL A 263 -10.88 13.60 21.86
CA VAL A 263 -11.24 14.42 23.03
C VAL A 263 -12.03 13.53 23.96
N ALA A 264 -11.68 13.50 25.23
CA ALA A 264 -12.30 12.64 26.19
C ALA A 264 -12.46 13.35 27.55
N ASP A 265 -13.40 12.87 28.36
CA ASP A 265 -13.69 13.37 29.73
C ASP A 265 -12.66 12.89 30.77
N ARG A 266 -11.85 11.89 30.40
CA ARG A 266 -10.78 11.29 31.21
C ARG A 266 -9.60 10.91 30.34
N LYS A 267 -8.48 10.56 30.97
CA LYS A 267 -7.33 9.99 30.24
C LYS A 267 -7.71 8.61 29.69
N ILE A 268 -7.56 8.44 28.37
CA ILE A 268 -7.85 7.20 27.66
C ILE A 268 -6.57 6.35 27.57
N ASP A 269 -6.72 5.07 27.88
CA ASP A 269 -5.71 4.05 27.61
C ASP A 269 -5.77 3.69 26.11
N ILE A 270 -4.76 4.13 25.36
CA ILE A 270 -4.71 3.95 23.90
C ILE A 270 -4.61 2.46 23.52
N GLN A 271 -3.95 1.63 24.35
CA GLN A 271 -3.86 0.20 24.08
C GLN A 271 -5.24 -0.44 24.15
N LYS A 272 -6.03 -0.16 25.18
CA LYS A 272 -7.40 -0.67 25.31
C LYS A 272 -8.33 -0.14 24.22
N LEU A 273 -8.15 1.11 23.80
CA LEU A 273 -8.87 1.66 22.65
C LEU A 273 -8.54 0.88 21.37
N ASN A 274 -7.27 0.58 21.13
CA ASN A 274 -6.86 -0.20 19.95
C ASN A 274 -7.41 -1.63 20.00
N GLU A 275 -7.41 -2.28 21.16
CA GLU A 275 -8.03 -3.60 21.38
C GLU A 275 -9.53 -3.55 21.07
N PHE A 276 -10.24 -2.54 21.56
CA PHE A 276 -11.66 -2.33 21.25
C PHE A 276 -11.91 -2.13 19.73
N ILE A 277 -11.05 -1.38 19.05
CA ILE A 277 -11.17 -1.21 17.58
C ILE A 277 -10.97 -2.57 16.89
N LEU A 278 -9.99 -3.38 17.31
CA LEU A 278 -9.69 -4.69 16.75
C LEU A 278 -10.84 -5.70 16.92
N GLU A 279 -11.61 -5.61 17.99
CA GLU A 279 -12.80 -6.45 18.19
C GLU A 279 -13.92 -6.15 17.18
N HIS A 280 -13.95 -4.95 16.62
CA HIS A 280 -15.05 -4.48 15.79
C HIS A 280 -14.65 -4.21 14.33
N LYS A 281 -13.36 -4.05 14.06
CA LYS A 281 -12.82 -3.67 12.75
C LYS A 281 -11.54 -4.45 12.42
N PRO A 282 -11.26 -4.65 11.12
CA PRO A 282 -10.02 -5.28 10.69
C PRO A 282 -8.77 -4.50 11.14
N PRO A 283 -7.62 -5.18 11.33
CA PRO A 283 -6.39 -4.57 11.83
C PRO A 283 -5.89 -3.36 11.03
N TYR A 284 -6.13 -3.32 9.72
CA TYR A 284 -5.72 -2.20 8.86
C TYR A 284 -6.51 -0.90 9.11
N MET A 285 -7.61 -0.94 9.87
CA MET A 285 -8.39 0.22 10.31
C MET A 285 -7.93 0.79 11.66
N VAL A 286 -7.06 0.10 12.40
CA VAL A 286 -6.50 0.61 13.65
C VAL A 286 -5.56 1.77 13.34
N PRO A 287 -5.72 2.94 14.01
CA PRO A 287 -4.80 4.06 13.82
C PRO A 287 -3.35 3.68 14.15
N ALA A 288 -2.42 4.11 13.31
CA ALA A 288 -0.99 3.95 13.57
C ALA A 288 -0.54 4.76 14.78
N ALA A 289 -1.22 5.88 15.02
CA ALA A 289 -0.99 6.70 16.21
C ALA A 289 -2.30 7.41 16.63
N THR A 290 -2.52 7.48 17.95
CA THR A 290 -3.67 8.17 18.55
C THR A 290 -3.18 9.16 19.59
N MET A 291 -3.65 10.41 19.51
CA MET A 291 -3.33 11.47 20.47
C MET A 291 -4.61 12.02 21.11
N GLN A 292 -4.62 12.10 22.44
CA GLN A 292 -5.65 12.81 23.18
C GLN A 292 -5.30 14.30 23.21
N ILE A 293 -6.27 15.13 22.87
CA ILE A 293 -6.17 16.59 22.82
C ILE A 293 -7.38 17.25 23.51
N ASP A 294 -7.26 18.49 23.92
CA ASP A 294 -8.33 19.20 24.63
C ASP A 294 -9.54 19.50 23.73
N LYS A 295 -9.31 19.81 22.46
CA LYS A 295 -10.36 20.08 21.47
C LYS A 295 -9.92 19.83 20.04
N ILE A 296 -10.84 19.38 19.19
CA ILE A 296 -10.63 19.28 17.75
C ILE A 296 -10.67 20.68 17.13
N PRO A 297 -9.59 21.15 16.47
CA PRO A 297 -9.60 22.44 15.81
C PRO A 297 -10.51 22.44 14.60
N LEU A 298 -11.37 23.45 14.47
CA LEU A 298 -12.27 23.63 13.34
C LEU A 298 -11.84 24.85 12.51
N ASN A 299 -12.08 24.79 11.21
CA ASN A 299 -11.95 25.93 10.31
C ASN A 299 -13.22 26.79 10.35
N VAL A 300 -13.21 27.91 9.62
CA VAL A 300 -14.33 28.86 9.53
C VAL A 300 -15.65 28.24 9.04
N ASN A 301 -15.61 27.12 8.38
CA ASN A 301 -16.75 26.38 7.86
C ASN A 301 -17.20 25.23 8.79
N GLY A 302 -16.67 25.14 10.02
CA GLY A 302 -17.02 24.09 10.99
C GLY A 302 -16.43 22.72 10.69
N LYS A 303 -15.52 22.58 9.71
CA LYS A 303 -14.82 21.33 9.40
C LYS A 303 -13.49 21.28 10.15
N VAL A 304 -13.01 20.07 10.45
CA VAL A 304 -11.70 19.83 11.08
C VAL A 304 -10.59 20.56 10.32
N ASP A 305 -9.87 21.45 10.99
CA ASP A 305 -8.69 22.11 10.42
C ASP A 305 -7.46 21.22 10.62
N LYS A 306 -7.19 20.37 9.62
CA LYS A 306 -6.08 19.41 9.64
C LYS A 306 -4.71 20.05 9.85
N ARG A 307 -4.53 21.33 9.49
CA ARG A 307 -3.25 22.07 9.64
C ARG A 307 -2.97 22.48 11.07
N LYS A 308 -4.03 22.60 11.89
CA LYS A 308 -3.94 22.98 13.30
C LYS A 308 -3.89 21.77 14.24
N LEU A 309 -4.02 20.55 13.71
CA LEU A 309 -3.83 19.34 14.51
C LEU A 309 -2.36 19.21 14.88
N PRO A 310 -2.04 18.93 16.16
CA PRO A 310 -0.66 18.76 16.59
C PRO A 310 0.01 17.59 15.88
N GLU A 311 1.31 17.68 15.68
CA GLU A 311 2.07 16.58 15.13
C GLU A 311 2.18 15.45 16.17
N ILE A 312 1.73 14.24 15.82
CA ILE A 312 1.95 13.07 16.65
C ILE A 312 3.39 12.62 16.35
N LYS A 313 4.31 12.94 17.27
CA LYS A 313 5.66 12.36 17.28
C LYS A 313 5.54 10.97 17.90
N ALA A 314 6.23 9.96 17.34
CA ALA A 314 6.41 8.71 18.06
C ALA A 314 7.02 9.07 19.43
N GLU A 315 6.40 8.66 20.52
CA GLU A 315 7.03 8.80 21.84
C GLU A 315 8.28 7.93 21.77
N SER A 316 9.43 8.59 21.65
CA SER A 316 10.70 7.93 21.93
C SER A 316 10.61 7.46 23.38
N SER A 317 10.59 6.14 23.57
CA SER A 317 10.62 5.55 24.90
C SER A 317 11.76 6.19 25.66
N LYS A 318 11.45 6.80 26.82
CA LYS A 318 12.43 7.42 27.71
C LYS A 318 13.58 6.45 27.86
N LYS A 319 14.80 6.89 27.52
CA LYS A 319 16.05 6.15 27.73
C LYS A 319 16.00 5.41 29.07
N LYS A 320 15.81 4.09 29.04
CA LYS A 320 16.23 3.26 30.15
C LYS A 320 17.74 3.35 30.15
N ASN A 321 18.32 3.93 31.19
CA ASN A 321 19.75 3.97 31.44
C ASN A 321 20.29 2.54 31.53
N SER A 322 20.57 1.93 30.40
CA SER A 322 21.54 0.83 30.36
C SER A 322 22.93 1.47 30.53
N ALA A 323 23.74 0.92 31.41
CA ALA A 323 25.11 1.37 31.56
C ALA A 323 25.79 1.38 30.18
N PRO A 324 26.56 2.42 29.85
CA PRO A 324 27.25 2.52 28.57
C PRO A 324 28.22 1.35 28.41
N ARG A 325 27.87 0.34 27.64
CA ARG A 325 28.78 -0.69 27.17
C ARG A 325 29.23 -0.37 25.74
N GLU A 326 30.44 -0.75 25.42
CA GLU A 326 30.88 -0.65 24.02
C GLU A 326 30.12 -1.64 23.14
N LEU A 327 29.56 -1.13 22.03
CA LEU A 327 28.83 -1.97 21.06
C LEU A 327 29.79 -2.93 20.36
N THR A 328 29.35 -4.15 20.12
CA THR A 328 30.07 -5.11 19.28
C THR A 328 30.19 -4.61 17.83
N PHE A 329 31.05 -5.24 17.05
CA PHE A 329 31.18 -4.92 15.64
C PHE A 329 29.86 -5.15 14.85
N LEU A 330 29.14 -6.25 15.17
CA LEU A 330 27.85 -6.57 14.55
C LEU A 330 26.79 -5.57 14.97
N GLU A 331 26.66 -5.26 16.27
CA GLU A 331 25.72 -4.26 16.75
C GLU A 331 25.93 -2.90 16.08
N LYS A 332 27.18 -2.45 15.93
CA LYS A 332 27.50 -1.20 15.21
C LYS A 332 27.05 -1.24 13.77
N LYS A 333 27.29 -2.35 13.05
CA LYS A 333 26.85 -2.50 11.65
C LYS A 333 25.33 -2.55 11.51
N ILE A 334 24.65 -3.35 12.35
CA ILE A 334 23.19 -3.47 12.34
C ILE A 334 22.56 -2.12 12.66
N SER A 335 23.04 -1.43 13.70
CA SER A 335 22.55 -0.10 14.08
C SER A 335 22.72 0.92 12.94
N ALA A 336 23.85 0.91 12.24
CA ALA A 336 24.08 1.80 11.09
C ALA A 336 23.09 1.54 9.93
N ILE A 337 22.74 0.27 9.67
CA ILE A 337 21.71 -0.08 8.68
C ILE A 337 20.36 0.46 9.12
N ILE A 338 20.00 0.25 10.39
CA ILE A 338 18.73 0.71 10.96
C ILE A 338 18.64 2.24 10.91
N GLU A 339 19.69 2.94 11.37
CA GLU A 339 19.76 4.40 11.34
C GLU A 339 19.52 4.96 9.92
N LYS A 340 20.16 4.36 8.92
CA LYS A 340 19.94 4.73 7.51
C LYS A 340 18.49 4.54 7.06
N ILE A 341 17.77 3.56 7.62
CA ILE A 341 16.38 3.24 7.24
C ILE A 341 15.39 4.15 7.94
N ILE A 342 15.57 4.41 9.24
CA ILE A 342 14.62 5.21 10.04
C ILE A 342 14.98 6.70 10.08
N GLY A 343 16.22 7.06 9.70
CA GLY A 343 16.68 8.46 9.59
C GLY A 343 17.15 9.10 10.89
N HIS A 344 17.31 8.34 12.00
CA HIS A 344 17.84 8.79 13.27
C HIS A 344 18.53 7.67 14.04
N SER A 345 19.38 8.01 15.00
CA SER A 345 20.13 7.10 15.87
C SER A 345 19.57 7.03 17.31
N ASP A 346 18.42 7.65 17.56
CA ASP A 346 17.80 7.72 18.89
C ASP A 346 16.95 6.47 19.17
N PHE A 347 17.62 5.33 19.38
CA PHE A 347 17.00 4.06 19.80
C PHE A 347 18.00 3.25 20.66
N ASP A 348 17.46 2.46 21.58
CA ASP A 348 18.24 1.51 22.36
C ASP A 348 18.40 0.19 21.59
N ILE A 349 19.57 -0.46 21.68
CA ILE A 349 19.83 -1.73 20.99
C ILE A 349 18.92 -2.89 21.43
N SER A 350 18.38 -2.81 22.64
CA SER A 350 17.40 -3.78 23.19
C SER A 350 15.96 -3.39 22.92
N GLU A 351 15.71 -2.16 22.41
CA GLU A 351 14.37 -1.67 22.14
C GLU A 351 13.76 -2.35 20.92
N ASN A 352 12.44 -2.60 20.99
CA ASN A 352 11.70 -3.02 19.81
C ASN A 352 11.69 -1.90 18.77
N LEU A 353 12.26 -2.17 17.60
CA LEU A 353 12.46 -1.20 16.52
C LEU A 353 11.14 -0.60 15.98
N ILE A 354 9.99 -1.27 16.21
CA ILE A 354 8.68 -0.69 15.92
C ILE A 354 8.45 0.56 16.79
N ASN A 355 8.85 0.50 18.07
CA ASN A 355 8.76 1.66 18.98
C ASN A 355 9.76 2.78 18.59
N ALA A 356 10.88 2.40 17.99
CA ALA A 356 11.85 3.34 17.43
C ALA A 356 11.41 3.96 16.08
N GLY A 357 10.17 3.71 15.64
CA GLY A 357 9.61 4.29 14.43
C GLY A 357 9.69 3.43 13.17
N MET A 358 10.13 2.17 13.28
CA MET A 358 10.08 1.25 12.15
C MET A 358 8.65 0.92 11.75
N THR A 359 8.39 0.97 10.45
CA THR A 359 7.15 0.52 9.82
C THR A 359 7.33 -0.88 9.22
N SER A 360 6.24 -1.53 8.82
CA SER A 360 6.32 -2.81 8.11
C SER A 360 7.19 -2.73 6.84
N LEU A 361 7.15 -1.59 6.13
CA LEU A 361 8.00 -1.36 4.96
C LEU A 361 9.47 -1.22 5.33
N SER A 362 9.76 -0.55 6.45
CA SER A 362 11.13 -0.43 6.97
C SER A 362 11.68 -1.80 7.38
N VAL A 363 10.85 -2.68 7.93
CA VAL A 363 11.25 -4.07 8.26
C VAL A 363 11.59 -4.86 7.00
N ILE A 364 10.78 -4.78 5.95
CA ILE A 364 11.07 -5.42 4.66
C ILE A 364 12.42 -4.91 4.12
N LYS A 365 12.63 -3.60 4.14
CA LYS A 365 13.90 -3.00 3.70
C LYS A 365 15.08 -3.45 4.55
N LEU A 366 14.91 -3.55 5.86
CA LEU A 366 15.93 -4.03 6.78
C LEU A 366 16.36 -5.47 6.44
N ALA A 367 15.41 -6.36 6.18
CA ALA A 367 15.72 -7.74 5.78
C ALA A 367 16.56 -7.80 4.49
N VAL A 368 16.21 -6.97 3.48
CA VAL A 368 17.01 -6.88 2.24
C VAL A 368 18.42 -6.34 2.51
N GLU A 369 18.56 -5.30 3.32
CA GLU A 369 19.89 -4.73 3.65
C GLU A 369 20.74 -5.68 4.51
N LEU A 370 20.14 -6.46 5.42
CA LEU A 370 20.83 -7.51 6.18
C LEU A 370 21.32 -8.63 5.26
N ASN A 371 20.50 -9.04 4.28
CA ASN A 371 20.93 -10.02 3.30
C ASN A 371 22.09 -9.48 2.44
N LYS A 372 22.01 -8.25 1.94
CA LYS A 372 23.11 -7.62 1.18
C LYS A 372 24.41 -7.52 1.98
N ALA A 373 24.31 -7.20 3.28
CA ALA A 373 25.47 -6.97 4.13
C ALA A 373 26.14 -8.24 4.66
N PHE A 374 25.35 -9.30 4.90
CA PHE A 374 25.79 -10.50 5.62
C PHE A 374 25.42 -11.83 4.93
N GLY A 375 24.69 -11.82 3.81
CA GLY A 375 24.10 -13.01 3.21
C GLY A 375 23.04 -13.68 4.08
N PHE A 376 22.54 -12.95 5.10
CA PHE A 376 21.60 -13.44 6.09
C PHE A 376 20.16 -13.24 5.65
N GLU A 377 19.39 -14.32 5.58
CA GLU A 377 17.95 -14.29 5.26
C GLU A 377 17.12 -14.17 6.54
N ALA A 378 16.92 -12.93 6.95
CA ALA A 378 16.08 -12.62 8.11
C ALA A 378 14.60 -12.98 7.84
N GLN A 379 13.94 -13.59 8.82
CA GLN A 379 12.52 -13.93 8.72
C GLN A 379 11.64 -12.68 8.91
N VAL A 380 11.23 -12.05 7.82
CA VAL A 380 10.42 -10.80 7.83
C VAL A 380 9.18 -10.92 8.71
N LYS A 381 8.45 -12.03 8.65
CA LYS A 381 7.25 -12.28 9.47
C LYS A 381 7.55 -12.28 10.97
N LYS A 382 8.71 -12.79 11.38
CA LYS A 382 9.17 -12.77 12.78
C LYS A 382 9.55 -11.35 13.18
N MET A 383 10.32 -10.66 12.35
CA MET A 383 10.73 -9.27 12.57
C MET A 383 9.53 -8.31 12.68
N MET A 384 8.46 -8.55 11.92
CA MET A 384 7.23 -7.75 12.00
C MET A 384 6.47 -7.89 13.32
N LYS A 385 6.68 -8.97 14.07
CA LYS A 385 6.11 -9.13 15.42
C LYS A 385 6.89 -8.35 16.48
N GLY A 386 8.10 -7.96 16.17
CA GLY A 386 9.01 -7.18 16.99
C GLY A 386 10.43 -7.73 16.90
N CYS A 387 11.38 -6.85 16.66
CA CYS A 387 12.81 -7.15 16.67
C CYS A 387 13.57 -5.98 17.30
N SER A 388 14.79 -6.28 17.77
CA SER A 388 15.75 -5.30 18.29
C SER A 388 17.11 -5.56 17.63
N VAL A 389 18.06 -4.63 17.80
CA VAL A 389 19.44 -4.86 17.33
C VAL A 389 19.99 -6.17 17.91
N LEU A 390 19.78 -6.39 19.22
CA LEU A 390 20.25 -7.60 19.91
C LEU A 390 19.63 -8.87 19.33
N SER A 391 18.32 -8.90 19.12
CA SER A 391 17.66 -10.10 18.57
C SER A 391 18.11 -10.41 17.14
N ILE A 392 18.45 -9.38 16.35
CA ILE A 392 18.99 -9.55 14.99
C ILE A 392 20.43 -10.05 15.08
N GLU A 393 21.24 -9.53 16.01
CA GLU A 393 22.60 -10.00 16.23
C GLU A 393 22.63 -11.47 16.62
N ASP A 394 21.79 -11.89 17.56
CA ASP A 394 21.69 -13.29 18.00
C ASP A 394 21.39 -14.23 16.81
N GLU A 395 20.36 -13.90 15.99
CA GLU A 395 20.03 -14.69 14.80
C GLU A 395 21.16 -14.71 13.77
N LEU A 396 21.85 -13.60 13.61
CA LEU A 396 22.99 -13.50 12.69
C LEU A 396 24.20 -14.33 13.17
N GLN A 397 24.47 -14.35 14.48
CA GLN A 397 25.52 -15.19 15.07
C GLN A 397 25.21 -16.68 14.89
N GLU A 398 23.96 -17.10 15.15
CA GLU A 398 23.51 -18.49 14.89
C GLU A 398 23.71 -18.88 13.41
N PHE A 399 23.35 -17.99 12.48
CA PHE A 399 23.55 -18.20 11.04
C PHE A 399 25.03 -18.34 10.70
N MET A 400 25.89 -17.42 11.19
CA MET A 400 27.35 -17.48 10.95
C MET A 400 27.97 -18.75 11.54
N PHE A 401 27.53 -19.18 12.71
CA PHE A 401 27.98 -20.43 13.32
C PHE A 401 27.58 -21.65 12.49
N SER A 402 26.34 -21.68 11.97
CA SER A 402 25.88 -22.76 11.09
C SER A 402 26.70 -22.88 9.80
N LEU A 403 27.10 -21.74 9.20
CA LEU A 403 27.97 -21.72 8.03
C LEU A 403 29.37 -22.27 8.32
N SER A 404 29.92 -21.99 9.53
CA SER A 404 31.25 -22.49 9.91
C SER A 404 31.30 -24.00 10.09
N LEU A 405 30.15 -24.63 10.43
CA LEU A 405 30.04 -26.08 10.57
C LEU A 405 29.90 -26.82 9.22
N ILE A 406 29.50 -26.14 8.15
CA ILE A 406 29.36 -26.74 6.81
C ILE A 406 30.71 -26.81 6.09
N HIS A 407 31.72 -26.07 6.56
CA HIS A 407 33.07 -26.04 5.98
C HIS A 407 34.09 -26.90 6.76
N ILE A 408 33.65 -27.75 7.70
CA ILE A 408 34.43 -28.80 8.36
C ILE A 408 33.98 -30.18 7.85
#